data_f9584ff50dee6089fec7ae9971c2257c
#
_entry.id   f9584ff50dee6089fec7ae9971c2257c
#
_cell.length_a   1.000
_cell.length_b   1.000
_cell.length_c   1.000
_cell.angle_alpha   90.00
_cell.angle_beta   90.00
_cell.angle_gamma   90.00
#
_symmetry.space_group_name_H-M   'P 1'
#
loop_
_entity.id
_entity.type
_entity.pdbx_description
1 polymer ?
#
loop_
_entity_poly.entity_id
_entity_poly.type
_entity_poly.pdbx_seq_one_letter_code
_entity_poly.pdbx_strand_id
1 'polypeptide(L)'
;VDKYGLVPMSVMPETYSSDNTKAISRLISSKLREFGLELRRMVAAGKKADALKKRKTEMLGTIYHMLVMTMGEPVKSFSYTFHDKEGKPVGEPRTYTPKQFFEATVGAPINGSFIMIMNDPRRPYHKTYEIEYDRHTYDGHNWKYLNLPMDEIASMAIASLRDGHKM
;
A
#
# COMPACT_ATOMS: atom_id res chain seq x y z
N VAL A 1 -4.53 3.60 -0.12
CA VAL A 1 -5.82 3.79 -0.77
C VAL A 1 -6.00 5.25 -1.14
N ASP A 2 -5.86 6.22 -0.24
CA ASP A 2 -6.04 7.67 -0.50
C ASP A 2 -5.25 8.21 -1.69
N LYS A 3 -4.03 7.71 -1.91
CA LYS A 3 -3.18 8.17 -3.02
C LYS A 3 -3.59 7.56 -4.36
N TYR A 4 -3.97 6.29 -4.38
CA TYR A 4 -4.16 5.53 -5.62
C TYR A 4 -5.58 5.06 -5.86
N GLY A 5 -6.45 5.10 -4.85
CA GLY A 5 -7.82 4.63 -4.90
C GLY A 5 -7.95 3.11 -4.72
N LEU A 6 -9.06 2.57 -5.17
CA LEU A 6 -9.41 1.14 -5.14
C LEU A 6 -9.79 0.65 -6.54
N VAL A 7 -9.52 -0.63 -6.77
CA VAL A 7 -9.94 -1.34 -7.99
C VAL A 7 -10.60 -2.67 -7.55
N PRO A 8 -11.79 -3.02 -8.06
CA PRO A 8 -12.42 -4.30 -7.76
C PRO A 8 -11.59 -5.48 -8.29
N MET A 9 -11.62 -6.61 -7.59
CA MET A 9 -10.94 -7.83 -8.00
C MET A 9 -11.41 -8.34 -9.38
N SER A 10 -12.68 -8.10 -9.75
CA SER A 10 -13.23 -8.45 -11.07
C SER A 10 -12.57 -7.67 -12.22
N VAL A 11 -12.03 -6.49 -11.96
CA VAL A 11 -11.36 -5.63 -12.94
C VAL A 11 -9.85 -5.87 -12.97
N MET A 12 -9.26 -6.13 -11.82
CA MET A 12 -7.84 -6.46 -11.68
C MET A 12 -7.71 -7.71 -10.80
N PRO A 13 -7.88 -8.91 -11.40
CA PRO A 13 -7.80 -10.16 -10.66
C PRO A 13 -6.37 -10.41 -10.16
N GLU A 14 -6.27 -11.17 -9.09
CA GLU A 14 -4.99 -11.63 -8.58
C GLU A 14 -4.26 -12.50 -9.59
N THR A 15 -2.96 -12.30 -9.69
CA THR A 15 -2.06 -13.13 -10.48
C THR A 15 -1.35 -14.13 -9.57
N TYR A 16 -0.72 -15.15 -10.15
CA TYR A 16 0.12 -16.05 -9.37
C TYR A 16 1.20 -15.31 -8.56
N SER A 17 1.78 -14.24 -9.11
CA SER A 17 2.82 -13.47 -8.45
C SER A 17 2.31 -12.52 -7.38
N SER A 18 1.06 -12.05 -7.44
CA SER A 18 0.45 -11.24 -6.38
C SER A 18 0.13 -12.10 -5.16
N ASP A 19 -0.27 -13.35 -5.37
CA ASP A 19 -0.53 -14.32 -4.30
C ASP A 19 0.78 -14.94 -3.75
N ASN A 20 1.80 -15.13 -4.62
CA ASN A 20 3.09 -15.73 -4.28
C ASN A 20 4.24 -14.74 -4.48
N THR A 21 4.30 -13.70 -3.67
CA THR A 21 5.23 -12.56 -3.82
C THR A 21 6.71 -12.88 -3.58
N LYS A 22 7.04 -14.05 -2.99
CA LYS A 22 8.42 -14.40 -2.57
C LYS A 22 9.45 -14.34 -3.71
N ALA A 23 9.11 -14.86 -4.88
CA ALA A 23 10.01 -14.91 -6.03
C ALA A 23 10.25 -13.51 -6.60
N ILE A 24 9.18 -12.76 -6.86
CA ILE A 24 9.27 -11.41 -7.41
C ILE A 24 9.95 -10.44 -6.43
N SER A 25 9.67 -10.53 -5.13
CA SER A 25 10.33 -9.72 -4.10
C SER A 25 11.84 -9.96 -4.06
N ARG A 26 12.29 -11.23 -4.18
CA ARG A 26 13.72 -11.56 -4.26
C ARG A 26 14.36 -10.96 -5.49
N LEU A 27 13.72 -11.09 -6.64
CA LEU A 27 14.23 -10.56 -7.90
C LEU A 27 14.35 -9.03 -7.88
N ILE A 28 13.31 -8.34 -7.42
CA ILE A 28 13.32 -6.88 -7.25
C ILE A 28 14.41 -6.45 -6.27
N SER A 29 14.54 -7.13 -5.12
CA SER A 29 15.59 -6.83 -4.14
C SER A 29 16.99 -6.97 -4.71
N SER A 30 17.24 -8.02 -5.50
CA SER A 30 18.50 -8.20 -6.23
C SER A 30 18.76 -7.04 -7.20
N LYS A 31 17.76 -6.68 -7.97
CA LYS A 31 17.86 -5.61 -8.97
C LYS A 31 18.08 -4.24 -8.33
N LEU A 32 17.41 -3.97 -7.21
CA LEU A 32 17.61 -2.73 -6.44
C LEU A 32 19.03 -2.63 -5.85
N ARG A 33 19.63 -3.75 -5.42
CA ARG A 33 21.04 -3.77 -4.96
C ARG A 33 22.02 -3.49 -6.11
N GLU A 34 21.79 -4.09 -7.28
CA GLU A 34 22.56 -3.81 -8.49
C GLU A 34 22.50 -2.33 -8.85
N PHE A 35 21.31 -1.76 -8.88
CA PHE A 35 21.08 -0.35 -9.18
C PHE A 35 21.72 0.59 -8.13
N GLY A 36 21.62 0.23 -6.85
CA GLY A 36 22.26 0.98 -5.77
C GLY A 36 23.80 1.00 -5.93
N LEU A 37 24.39 -0.12 -6.32
CA LEU A 37 25.83 -0.19 -6.60
C LEU A 37 26.22 0.65 -7.81
N GLU A 38 25.43 0.62 -8.89
CA GLU A 38 25.68 1.43 -10.09
C GLU A 38 25.61 2.92 -9.77
N LEU A 39 24.58 3.37 -9.04
CA LEU A 39 24.45 4.77 -8.63
C LEU A 39 25.62 5.21 -7.75
N ARG A 40 26.10 4.38 -6.82
CA ARG A 40 27.29 4.69 -6.00
C ARG A 40 28.55 4.84 -6.87
N ARG A 41 28.73 3.97 -7.87
CA ARG A 41 29.84 4.09 -8.84
C ARG A 41 29.76 5.37 -9.65
N MET A 42 28.55 5.77 -10.06
CA MET A 42 28.34 7.03 -10.76
C MET A 42 28.70 8.26 -9.87
N VAL A 43 28.34 8.22 -8.59
CA VAL A 43 28.73 9.26 -7.61
C VAL A 43 30.26 9.28 -7.47
N ALA A 44 30.90 8.15 -7.28
CA ALA A 44 32.37 8.06 -7.17
C ALA A 44 33.10 8.55 -8.44
N ALA A 45 32.47 8.39 -9.62
CA ALA A 45 32.96 8.92 -10.89
C ALA A 45 32.63 10.41 -11.12
N GLY A 46 32.12 11.13 -10.10
CA GLY A 46 31.83 12.57 -10.18
C GLY A 46 30.63 12.95 -11.06
N LYS A 47 29.71 12.01 -11.33
CA LYS A 47 28.52 12.33 -12.12
C LYS A 47 27.61 13.32 -11.38
N LYS A 48 27.08 14.31 -12.12
CA LYS A 48 26.20 15.34 -11.58
C LYS A 48 24.81 14.78 -11.20
N ALA A 49 24.11 15.49 -10.32
CA ALA A 49 22.80 15.12 -9.79
C ALA A 49 21.78 14.79 -10.89
N ASP A 50 21.76 15.54 -11.99
CA ASP A 50 20.81 15.32 -13.09
C ASP A 50 21.05 13.99 -13.80
N ALA A 51 22.32 13.60 -14.01
CA ALA A 51 22.66 12.29 -14.57
C ALA A 51 22.23 11.14 -13.66
N LEU A 52 22.40 11.29 -12.35
CA LEU A 52 21.93 10.33 -11.34
C LEU A 52 20.40 10.24 -11.34
N LYS A 53 19.71 11.36 -11.37
CA LYS A 53 18.24 11.42 -11.41
C LYS A 53 17.70 10.76 -12.68
N LYS A 54 18.26 11.08 -13.84
CA LYS A 54 17.88 10.44 -15.12
C LYS A 54 18.05 8.92 -15.03
N ARG A 55 19.23 8.46 -14.60
CA ARG A 55 19.52 7.03 -14.47
C ARG A 55 18.60 6.32 -13.49
N LYS A 56 18.33 6.94 -12.33
CA LYS A 56 17.35 6.43 -11.36
C LYS A 56 15.96 6.25 -11.96
N THR A 57 15.50 7.20 -12.79
CA THR A 57 14.20 7.10 -13.47
C THR A 57 14.17 5.90 -14.43
N GLU A 58 15.23 5.67 -15.20
CA GLU A 58 15.36 4.50 -16.08
C GLU A 58 15.32 3.19 -15.28
N MET A 59 16.03 3.14 -14.14
CA MET A 59 16.03 1.99 -13.24
C MET A 59 14.64 1.71 -12.65
N LEU A 60 13.91 2.75 -12.24
CA LEU A 60 12.54 2.62 -11.77
C LEU A 60 11.61 2.13 -12.88
N GLY A 61 11.82 2.56 -14.13
CA GLY A 61 11.12 2.01 -15.29
C GLY A 61 11.32 0.51 -15.45
N THR A 62 12.53 0.02 -15.23
CA THR A 62 12.81 -1.44 -15.25
C THR A 62 12.04 -2.18 -14.14
N ILE A 63 12.02 -1.64 -12.90
CA ILE A 63 11.25 -2.23 -11.80
C ILE A 63 9.74 -2.21 -12.11
N TYR A 64 9.23 -1.10 -12.63
CA TYR A 64 7.84 -1.01 -13.05
C TYR A 64 7.47 -2.07 -14.09
N HIS A 65 8.33 -2.27 -15.10
CA HIS A 65 8.15 -3.31 -16.13
C HIS A 65 8.07 -4.72 -15.52
N MET A 66 8.96 -5.03 -14.56
CA MET A 66 8.94 -6.31 -13.84
C MET A 66 7.61 -6.51 -13.09
N LEU A 67 7.11 -5.46 -12.44
CA LEU A 67 5.82 -5.49 -11.73
C LEU A 67 4.66 -5.68 -12.71
N VAL A 68 4.62 -4.94 -13.81
CA VAL A 68 3.57 -5.07 -14.84
C VAL A 68 3.54 -6.47 -15.43
N MET A 69 4.70 -7.06 -15.75
CA MET A 69 4.78 -8.42 -16.28
C MET A 69 4.30 -9.50 -15.30
N THR A 70 4.37 -9.26 -14.01
CA THR A 70 4.05 -10.25 -12.97
C THR A 70 2.70 -10.03 -12.29
N MET A 71 2.26 -8.78 -12.19
CA MET A 71 1.03 -8.38 -11.47
C MET A 71 -0.02 -7.74 -12.36
N GLY A 72 0.30 -7.49 -13.64
CA GLY A 72 -0.56 -6.76 -14.58
C GLY A 72 -0.36 -5.25 -14.52
N GLU A 73 -0.82 -4.58 -15.56
CA GLU A 73 -0.75 -3.11 -15.64
C GLU A 73 -1.88 -2.49 -14.81
N PRO A 74 -1.59 -1.51 -13.94
CA PRO A 74 -2.62 -0.81 -13.17
C PRO A 74 -3.64 -0.12 -14.09
N VAL A 75 -4.91 -0.38 -13.86
CA VAL A 75 -6.00 0.21 -14.66
C VAL A 75 -6.16 1.70 -14.34
N LYS A 76 -6.38 2.50 -15.38
CA LYS A 76 -6.61 3.95 -15.26
C LYS A 76 -8.08 4.28 -15.05
N SER A 77 -8.96 3.50 -15.68
CA SER A 77 -10.42 3.60 -15.55
C SER A 77 -11.05 2.26 -15.90
N PHE A 78 -12.23 2.01 -15.37
CA PHE A 78 -12.99 0.79 -15.58
C PHE A 78 -14.49 1.04 -15.44
N SER A 79 -15.30 0.22 -16.12
CA SER A 79 -16.76 0.21 -15.93
C SER A 79 -17.12 -0.73 -14.80
N TYR A 80 -18.01 -0.30 -13.91
CA TYR A 80 -18.48 -1.09 -12.79
C TYR A 80 -19.97 -0.86 -12.52
N THR A 81 -20.69 -1.94 -12.19
CA THR A 81 -22.07 -1.90 -11.72
C THR A 81 -22.09 -2.45 -10.30
N PHE A 82 -22.68 -1.70 -9.37
CA PHE A 82 -22.90 -2.19 -8.03
C PHE A 82 -23.95 -3.30 -8.02
N HIS A 83 -23.87 -4.20 -7.05
CA HIS A 83 -24.80 -5.29 -6.87
C HIS A 83 -25.34 -5.26 -5.44
N ASP A 84 -26.59 -5.67 -5.28
CA ASP A 84 -27.21 -5.88 -3.96
C ASP A 84 -26.72 -7.18 -3.30
N LYS A 85 -27.28 -7.49 -2.12
CA LYS A 85 -26.93 -8.70 -1.37
C LYS A 85 -27.32 -10.00 -2.08
N GLU A 86 -28.28 -9.93 -2.97
CA GLU A 86 -28.77 -11.03 -3.81
C GLU A 86 -28.00 -11.16 -5.13
N GLY A 87 -27.02 -10.27 -5.38
CA GLY A 87 -26.21 -10.26 -6.59
C GLY A 87 -26.87 -9.61 -7.81
N LYS A 88 -27.98 -8.90 -7.62
CA LYS A 88 -28.66 -8.18 -8.70
C LYS A 88 -27.99 -6.83 -8.93
N PRO A 89 -27.85 -6.38 -10.22
CA PRO A 89 -27.28 -5.10 -10.52
C PRO A 89 -28.14 -3.95 -9.98
N VAL A 90 -27.47 -2.97 -9.37
CA VAL A 90 -28.09 -1.75 -8.83
C VAL A 90 -27.65 -0.57 -9.70
N GLY A 91 -28.57 -0.08 -10.52
CA GLY A 91 -28.33 1.02 -11.45
C GLY A 91 -27.57 0.62 -12.73
N GLU A 92 -27.22 1.61 -13.53
CA GLU A 92 -26.50 1.44 -14.79
C GLU A 92 -24.98 1.34 -14.57
N PRO A 93 -24.26 0.65 -15.49
CA PRO A 93 -22.81 0.65 -15.48
C PRO A 93 -22.24 2.06 -15.54
N ARG A 94 -21.29 2.39 -14.66
CA ARG A 94 -20.60 3.67 -14.66
C ARG A 94 -19.11 3.49 -14.79
N THR A 95 -18.45 4.42 -15.47
CA THR A 95 -17.00 4.45 -15.58
C THR A 95 -16.42 5.19 -14.38
N TYR A 96 -15.45 4.55 -13.74
CA TYR A 96 -14.73 5.07 -12.58
C TYR A 96 -13.23 5.09 -12.83
N THR A 97 -12.54 6.09 -12.32
CA THR A 97 -11.12 5.96 -11.98
C THR A 97 -11.01 5.27 -10.61
N PRO A 98 -9.86 4.68 -10.26
CA PRO A 98 -9.67 4.06 -8.94
C PRO A 98 -10.01 4.98 -7.76
N LYS A 99 -9.73 6.29 -7.86
CA LYS A 99 -10.10 7.28 -6.83
C LYS A 99 -11.60 7.51 -6.75
N GLN A 100 -12.27 7.73 -7.88
CA GLN A 100 -13.71 7.89 -7.90
C GLN A 100 -14.44 6.66 -7.38
N PHE A 101 -13.91 5.47 -7.66
CA PHE A 101 -14.47 4.24 -7.13
C PHE A 101 -14.31 4.15 -5.61
N PHE A 102 -13.14 4.54 -5.08
CA PHE A 102 -12.93 4.63 -3.63
C PHE A 102 -13.91 5.62 -2.96
N GLU A 103 -14.07 6.81 -3.51
CA GLU A 103 -15.02 7.81 -3.02
C GLU A 103 -16.47 7.31 -3.04
N ALA A 104 -16.85 6.60 -4.10
CA ALA A 104 -18.20 6.04 -4.26
C ALA A 104 -18.49 4.85 -3.31
N THR A 105 -17.46 4.10 -2.90
CA THR A 105 -17.61 2.89 -2.07
C THR A 105 -17.40 3.15 -0.60
N VAL A 106 -16.39 3.93 -0.24
CA VAL A 106 -16.00 4.19 1.15
C VAL A 106 -16.56 5.52 1.65
N GLY A 107 -16.66 6.51 0.78
CA GLY A 107 -17.37 7.77 1.02
C GLY A 107 -16.75 8.72 2.05
N ALA A 108 -15.77 8.30 2.81
CA ALA A 108 -15.11 9.10 3.84
C ALA A 108 -13.59 9.02 3.73
N PRO A 109 -12.86 10.10 3.99
CA PRO A 109 -11.42 10.04 4.08
C PRO A 109 -11.02 9.12 5.24
N ILE A 110 -10.23 8.12 4.93
CA ILE A 110 -9.68 7.17 5.92
C ILE A 110 -8.63 7.86 6.81
N ASN A 111 -8.07 8.97 6.33
CA ASN A 111 -7.06 9.75 7.02
C ASN A 111 -7.55 10.29 8.38
N GLY A 112 -6.84 9.93 9.44
CA GLY A 112 -7.09 10.39 10.80
C GLY A 112 -8.03 9.51 11.64
N SER A 113 -8.66 8.49 11.05
CA SER A 113 -9.57 7.57 11.77
C SER A 113 -8.88 6.30 12.27
N PHE A 114 -7.61 6.08 11.89
CA PHE A 114 -6.87 4.88 12.25
C PHE A 114 -5.74 5.18 13.22
N ILE A 115 -5.70 4.41 14.30
CA ILE A 115 -4.59 4.40 15.24
C ILE A 115 -3.93 3.03 15.14
N MET A 116 -2.64 3.03 14.85
CA MET A 116 -1.84 1.81 14.91
C MET A 116 -1.55 1.49 16.38
N ILE A 117 -1.81 0.26 16.77
CA ILE A 117 -1.57 -0.21 18.14
C ILE A 117 -0.37 -1.16 18.13
N MET A 118 0.49 -1.04 19.14
CA MET A 118 1.59 -1.95 19.40
C MET A 118 1.57 -2.42 20.85
N ASN A 119 2.22 -3.55 21.12
CA ASN A 119 2.53 -3.99 22.46
C ASN A 119 4.05 -4.25 22.56
N ASP A 120 4.77 -3.34 23.19
CA ASP A 120 6.19 -3.53 23.52
C ASP A 120 6.39 -3.26 25.04
N PRO A 121 6.53 -4.31 25.87
CA PRO A 121 6.69 -4.16 27.31
C PRO A 121 8.03 -3.52 27.72
N ARG A 122 8.99 -3.39 26.81
CA ARG A 122 10.27 -2.72 27.07
C ARG A 122 10.18 -1.20 26.98
N ARG A 123 9.02 -0.68 26.53
CA ARG A 123 8.76 0.75 26.37
C ARG A 123 7.57 1.18 27.23
N PRO A 124 7.57 2.41 27.77
CA PRO A 124 6.42 2.92 28.49
C PRO A 124 5.12 2.78 27.72
N TYR A 125 4.09 2.24 28.37
CA TYR A 125 2.75 2.17 27.82
C TYR A 125 2.07 3.55 27.78
N HIS A 126 0.96 3.66 27.03
CA HIS A 126 0.17 4.90 26.83
C HIS A 126 0.97 6.04 26.21
N LYS A 127 2.01 5.71 25.42
CA LYS A 127 2.79 6.66 24.64
C LYS A 127 2.77 6.30 23.16
N THR A 128 2.87 7.32 22.33
CA THR A 128 2.98 7.16 20.88
C THR A 128 4.45 7.10 20.49
N TYR A 129 4.78 6.12 19.64
CA TYR A 129 6.10 5.92 19.06
C TYR A 129 6.01 6.04 17.54
N GLU A 130 6.97 6.74 16.95
CA GLU A 130 7.13 6.83 15.51
C GLU A 130 8.34 5.99 15.09
N ILE A 131 8.17 5.21 14.01
CA ILE A 131 9.26 4.42 13.45
C ILE A 131 9.76 5.15 12.21
N GLU A 132 11.03 5.56 12.23
CA GLU A 132 11.66 6.29 11.14
C GLU A 132 11.70 5.41 9.88
N TYR A 133 11.29 5.98 8.76
CA TYR A 133 11.15 5.31 7.45
C TYR A 133 10.12 4.18 7.36
N ASP A 134 9.36 3.87 8.40
CA ASP A 134 8.22 2.97 8.33
C ASP A 134 7.02 3.69 7.70
N ARG A 135 6.90 3.59 6.40
CA ARG A 135 5.89 4.26 5.58
C ARG A 135 5.65 3.51 4.28
N HIS A 136 4.44 3.60 3.75
CA HIS A 136 4.07 2.90 2.51
C HIS A 136 4.57 3.58 1.23
N THR A 137 4.77 4.88 1.25
CA THR A 137 5.21 5.65 0.10
C THR A 137 6.39 6.53 0.47
N TYR A 138 7.28 6.80 -0.47
CA TYR A 138 8.46 7.61 -0.24
C TYR A 138 8.12 9.01 0.31
N ASP A 139 7.04 9.60 -0.16
CA ASP A 139 6.51 10.91 0.21
C ASP A 139 5.46 10.83 1.34
N GLY A 140 5.22 9.65 1.91
CA GLY A 140 4.34 9.43 3.05
C GLY A 140 4.99 9.81 4.37
N HIS A 141 4.15 9.93 5.40
CA HIS A 141 4.63 10.09 6.78
C HIS A 141 4.91 8.74 7.41
N ASN A 142 5.79 8.75 8.40
CA ASN A 142 6.11 7.56 9.17
C ASN A 142 4.90 7.11 9.99
N TRP A 143 4.80 5.80 10.21
CA TRP A 143 3.76 5.24 11.07
C TRP A 143 3.98 5.61 12.53
N LYS A 144 2.85 5.91 13.18
CA LYS A 144 2.80 6.17 14.62
C LYS A 144 2.01 5.06 15.29
N TYR A 145 2.54 4.54 16.37
CA TYR A 145 1.98 3.43 17.12
C TYR A 145 1.72 3.86 18.55
N LEU A 146 0.50 3.65 19.03
CA LEU A 146 0.16 3.78 20.44
C LEU A 146 0.53 2.48 21.15
N ASN A 147 1.44 2.55 22.14
CA ASN A 147 1.86 1.38 22.90
C ASN A 147 0.88 1.11 24.05
N LEU A 148 0.23 -0.03 24.00
CA LEU A 148 -0.77 -0.44 25.01
C LEU A 148 -0.42 -1.81 25.61
N PRO A 149 -0.81 -2.06 26.89
CA PRO A 149 -0.76 -3.39 27.49
C PRO A 149 -1.66 -4.37 26.74
N MET A 150 -1.31 -5.65 26.74
CA MET A 150 -2.04 -6.68 26.00
C MET A 150 -3.48 -6.88 26.50
N ASP A 151 -3.72 -6.73 27.81
CA ASP A 151 -5.03 -6.84 28.44
C ASP A 151 -5.98 -5.71 27.99
N GLU A 152 -5.47 -4.50 27.79
CA GLU A 152 -6.25 -3.40 27.21
C GLU A 152 -6.60 -3.65 25.74
N ILE A 153 -5.62 -4.10 24.94
CA ILE A 153 -5.85 -4.46 23.53
C ILE A 153 -6.90 -5.55 23.42
N ALA A 154 -6.80 -6.60 24.25
CA ALA A 154 -7.77 -7.69 24.29
C ALA A 154 -9.18 -7.19 24.71
N SER A 155 -9.26 -6.30 25.69
CA SER A 155 -10.51 -5.72 26.13
C SER A 155 -11.18 -4.87 25.05
N MET A 156 -10.39 -4.08 24.33
CA MET A 156 -10.88 -3.30 23.17
C MET A 156 -11.43 -4.19 22.05
N ALA A 157 -10.70 -5.27 21.72
CA ALA A 157 -11.13 -6.24 20.71
C ALA A 157 -12.45 -6.93 21.11
N ILE A 158 -12.58 -7.36 22.39
CA ILE A 158 -13.79 -7.97 22.91
C ILE A 158 -14.98 -6.98 22.88
N ALA A 159 -14.75 -5.73 23.26
CA ALA A 159 -15.79 -4.69 23.20
C ALA A 159 -16.25 -4.49 21.75
N SER A 160 -15.33 -4.34 20.81
CA SER A 160 -15.63 -4.19 19.38
C SER A 160 -16.48 -5.35 18.83
N LEU A 161 -16.16 -6.59 19.21
CA LEU A 161 -16.95 -7.77 18.82
C LEU A 161 -18.35 -7.77 19.44
N ARG A 162 -18.48 -7.36 20.70
CA ARG A 162 -19.80 -7.23 21.39
C ARG A 162 -20.69 -6.19 20.73
N ASP A 163 -20.09 -5.11 20.22
CA ASP A 163 -20.79 -4.04 19.48
C ASP A 163 -21.14 -4.45 18.04
N GLY A 164 -20.84 -5.70 17.63
CA GLY A 164 -21.15 -6.25 16.31
C GLY A 164 -20.22 -5.84 15.19
N HIS A 165 -19.08 -5.24 15.50
CA HIS A 165 -18.06 -4.97 14.51
C HIS A 165 -17.37 -6.27 14.08
N LYS A 166 -17.20 -6.45 12.76
CA LYS A 166 -16.43 -7.57 12.22
C LYS A 166 -14.94 -7.22 12.29
N MET A 167 -14.16 -8.14 12.78
CA MET A 167 -12.68 -8.08 12.71
C MET A 167 -12.18 -8.77 11.46
#